data_d0a05aa9c4816a71a875be1eb0df5fbf
#
_entry.id   d0a05aa9c4816a71a875be1eb0df5fbf
#
_cell.length_a   1.000
_cell.length_b   1.000
_cell.length_c   1.000
_cell.angle_alpha   90.00
_cell.angle_beta   90.00
_cell.angle_gamma   90.00
#
_symmetry.space_group_name_H-M   'P 1'
#
loop_
_entity.id
_entity.type
_entity.pdbx_description
1 polymer ?
#
loop_
_entity_poly.entity_id
_entity_poly.type
_entity_poly.pdbx_seq_one_letter_code
_entity_poly.pdbx_strand_id
1 'polypeptide(L)'
;MQPTQADRPYSYETFPTAGNVAYFSMEIAINPSMPTYSGGLGVLAGDTLRSAADLGVPLAAFTLAHRKGYFQQHLSGAGDQTEDVQPWNPADFCTEEPARVTVSIEDRTVTVRAWRYDMVGRYGHVVPIYLLDTDVDGNSEWDRGLTDHLYGGDTNYRLQQEIVLGMGGARMAGTLGFPINVYHMNEGHAALLTLALLESQLGGGPLGAFNEADIAQVRRKCVFTTHTPVPAGHDRFSAEQAGRMLGADRTARLEKLGCFHEGLLNMTLVALRFSRYANGVALQHGKVSRAMFPEFPIDSITNGVHAPTWVSEPVQQMLDTHLPAWRRDNLYMRNAIDLPEQAMIEAHARAKEALLTEVATRTGRVLDPHVLTLGFARRAATYKRATLLFTDPDRLLKIAEQAGGLQILYAGKAHPQDEPGKALIHSVIEKAQTLSSELLRIVYLENYAWDLGALLTAGVDVWVNTPRRPYEASGTSGMKAALNGVPSLSILDGWWIEGCLEGVTGWAIEDGADDAAEAGSLYDKLEKAVVPRYKSAPEQWARMMRSTLAFNGSYFNTNRMVKQYTRNAYYPVQLLEPAHVEEPSFAG
;
A
#
# COMPACT_ATOMS: atom_id res chain seq x y z
N MET A 1 -21.38 -13.59 19.03
CA MET A 1 -20.89 -14.85 19.67
C MET A 1 -19.41 -14.65 19.94
N GLN A 2 -18.94 -14.88 21.17
CA GLN A 2 -17.50 -14.90 21.43
C GLN A 2 -16.90 -16.10 20.70
N PRO A 3 -15.76 -15.98 20.02
CA PRO A 3 -15.11 -17.09 19.34
C PRO A 3 -14.74 -18.17 20.37
N THR A 4 -14.98 -19.41 20.02
CA THR A 4 -14.61 -20.55 20.87
C THR A 4 -13.08 -20.72 20.89
N GLN A 5 -12.55 -21.43 21.89
CA GLN A 5 -11.11 -21.68 22.00
C GLN A 5 -10.55 -22.45 20.77
N ALA A 6 -11.40 -23.18 20.04
CA ALA A 6 -11.06 -23.89 18.80
C ALA A 6 -10.87 -22.95 17.59
N ASP A 7 -11.43 -21.73 17.66
CA ASP A 7 -11.35 -20.74 16.58
C ASP A 7 -10.09 -19.85 16.68
N ARG A 8 -9.32 -19.98 17.76
CA ARG A 8 -8.06 -19.23 17.89
C ARG A 8 -7.00 -19.82 16.96
N PRO A 9 -6.17 -18.96 16.30
CA PRO A 9 -5.06 -19.49 15.55
C PRO A 9 -4.18 -20.36 16.43
N TYR A 10 -3.77 -21.53 15.95
CA TYR A 10 -2.74 -22.31 16.63
C TYR A 10 -1.48 -21.44 16.68
N SER A 11 -1.24 -20.81 17.83
CA SER A 11 -0.03 -20.06 18.07
C SER A 11 1.10 -21.04 18.38
N TYR A 12 1.70 -21.62 17.34
CA TYR A 12 3.04 -22.20 17.51
C TYR A 12 4.11 -21.10 17.67
N GLU A 13 3.77 -19.86 17.39
CA GLU A 13 4.59 -18.69 17.63
C GLU A 13 3.87 -17.82 18.66
N THR A 14 4.18 -18.00 19.94
CA THR A 14 3.95 -16.93 20.91
C THR A 14 4.89 -15.81 20.52
N PHE A 15 4.35 -14.73 19.94
CA PHE A 15 5.14 -13.51 19.76
C PHE A 15 5.67 -13.11 21.14
N PRO A 16 6.96 -12.74 21.25
CA PRO A 16 7.51 -12.31 22.52
C PRO A 16 6.61 -11.21 23.10
N THR A 17 6.10 -11.42 24.30
CA THR A 17 5.25 -10.43 25.00
C THR A 17 6.03 -9.19 25.44
N ALA A 18 7.31 -9.13 25.13
CA ALA A 18 8.24 -8.09 25.53
C ALA A 18 8.36 -7.01 24.45
N GLY A 19 7.38 -6.12 24.37
CA GLY A 19 7.49 -4.84 23.70
C GLY A 19 6.51 -4.60 22.57
N ASN A 20 6.03 -3.36 22.48
CA ASN A 20 5.09 -2.91 21.47
C ASN A 20 5.81 -2.28 20.28
N VAL A 21 5.20 -2.40 19.10
CA VAL A 21 5.62 -1.72 17.88
C VAL A 21 4.79 -0.45 17.72
N ALA A 22 5.43 0.69 17.50
CA ALA A 22 4.78 1.91 17.04
C ALA A 22 4.98 2.04 15.52
N TYR A 23 3.90 1.99 14.78
CA TYR A 23 3.88 2.05 13.31
C TYR A 23 3.45 3.43 12.83
N PHE A 24 4.29 4.11 12.05
CA PHE A 24 4.06 5.47 11.59
C PHE A 24 3.84 5.50 10.08
N SER A 25 2.73 6.10 9.64
CA SER A 25 2.43 6.29 8.22
C SER A 25 1.73 7.61 7.99
N MET A 26 2.06 8.31 6.90
CA MET A 26 1.40 9.57 6.52
C MET A 26 -0.08 9.34 6.21
N GLU A 27 -0.44 8.18 5.68
CA GLU A 27 -1.79 7.80 5.31
C GLU A 27 -2.11 6.37 5.74
N ILE A 28 -3.33 6.13 6.21
CA ILE A 28 -3.84 4.81 6.57
C ILE A 28 -5.30 4.68 6.13
N ALA A 29 -5.61 3.72 5.28
CA ALA A 29 -6.99 3.38 4.92
C ALA A 29 -7.64 2.58 6.05
N ILE A 30 -8.31 3.28 6.96
CA ILE A 30 -8.90 2.73 8.19
C ILE A 30 -10.29 2.17 7.92
N ASN A 31 -11.14 2.99 7.34
CA ASN A 31 -12.54 2.69 7.06
C ASN A 31 -12.94 3.37 5.74
N PRO A 32 -13.81 2.77 4.90
CA PRO A 32 -14.26 3.39 3.66
C PRO A 32 -14.85 4.80 3.80
N SER A 33 -15.47 5.09 4.96
CA SER A 33 -16.07 6.39 5.25
C SER A 33 -15.09 7.42 5.85
N MET A 34 -13.81 7.03 6.07
CA MET A 34 -12.77 7.92 6.60
C MET A 34 -11.76 8.22 5.48
N PRO A 35 -11.70 9.45 4.96
CA PRO A 35 -10.84 9.79 3.82
C PRO A 35 -9.38 10.05 4.25
N THR A 36 -8.81 9.14 5.03
CA THR A 36 -7.47 9.21 5.64
C THR A 36 -6.37 8.58 4.78
N TYR A 37 -6.66 8.34 3.50
CA TYR A 37 -5.71 7.76 2.53
C TYR A 37 -5.93 8.33 1.13
N SER A 38 -4.89 8.27 0.30
CA SER A 38 -4.94 8.69 -1.11
C SER A 38 -4.75 7.52 -2.08
N GLY A 39 -3.91 6.57 -1.74
CA GLY A 39 -3.50 5.52 -2.66
C GLY A 39 -2.99 4.24 -2.02
N GLY A 40 -2.11 3.55 -2.76
CA GLY A 40 -1.62 2.23 -2.40
C GLY A 40 -0.89 2.16 -1.06
N LEU A 41 -0.17 3.23 -0.68
CA LEU A 41 0.56 3.29 0.59
C LEU A 41 -0.39 3.21 1.79
N GLY A 42 -1.44 4.04 1.79
CA GLY A 42 -2.42 4.04 2.88
C GLY A 42 -3.26 2.77 2.93
N VAL A 43 -3.61 2.21 1.77
CA VAL A 43 -4.32 0.92 1.70
C VAL A 43 -3.45 -0.19 2.27
N LEU A 44 -2.17 -0.26 1.92
CA LEU A 44 -1.24 -1.24 2.47
C LEU A 44 -1.06 -1.08 3.98
N ALA A 45 -0.93 0.16 4.47
CA ALA A 45 -0.85 0.44 5.89
C ALA A 45 -2.09 -0.09 6.63
N GLY A 46 -3.30 0.20 6.14
CA GLY A 46 -4.54 -0.34 6.69
C GLY A 46 -4.60 -1.87 6.68
N ASP A 47 -4.20 -2.49 5.58
CA ASP A 47 -4.15 -3.96 5.45
C ASP A 47 -3.12 -4.59 6.41
N THR A 48 -1.98 -3.92 6.63
CA THR A 48 -0.97 -4.32 7.61
C THR A 48 -1.54 -4.32 9.03
N LEU A 49 -2.25 -3.25 9.40
CA LEU A 49 -2.85 -3.11 10.74
C LEU A 49 -3.97 -4.12 10.98
N ARG A 50 -4.81 -4.40 9.98
CA ARG A 50 -5.83 -5.46 10.06
C ARG A 50 -5.20 -6.81 10.31
N SER A 51 -4.15 -7.15 9.56
CA SER A 51 -3.44 -8.41 9.79
C SER A 51 -2.69 -8.44 11.12
N ALA A 52 -2.15 -7.31 11.59
CA ALA A 52 -1.57 -7.23 12.93
C ALA A 52 -2.63 -7.49 14.01
N ALA A 53 -3.83 -6.93 13.86
CA ALA A 53 -4.96 -7.18 14.76
C ALA A 53 -5.42 -8.65 14.70
N ASP A 54 -5.51 -9.25 13.51
CA ASP A 54 -5.88 -10.65 13.35
C ASP A 54 -4.85 -11.62 13.95
N LEU A 55 -3.57 -11.28 13.86
CA LEU A 55 -2.46 -12.08 14.35
C LEU A 55 -2.13 -11.84 15.84
N GLY A 56 -2.72 -10.84 16.47
CA GLY A 56 -2.42 -10.49 17.87
C GLY A 56 -1.05 -9.84 18.05
N VAL A 57 -0.52 -9.15 17.04
CA VAL A 57 0.76 -8.43 17.14
C VAL A 57 0.57 -7.19 18.01
N PRO A 58 1.38 -6.99 19.07
CA PRO A 58 1.29 -5.83 19.95
C PRO A 58 1.79 -4.57 19.23
N LEU A 59 0.87 -3.88 18.55
CA LEU A 59 1.16 -2.74 17.70
C LEU A 59 0.19 -1.59 17.98
N ALA A 60 0.70 -0.35 17.92
CA ALA A 60 -0.08 0.88 17.87
C ALA A 60 0.33 1.69 16.64
N ALA A 61 -0.60 2.30 15.94
CA ALA A 61 -0.30 3.08 14.74
C ALA A 61 -0.51 4.58 14.96
N PHE A 62 0.27 5.39 14.24
CA PHE A 62 0.22 6.85 14.26
C PHE A 62 0.15 7.40 12.85
N THR A 63 -0.81 8.29 12.62
CA THR A 63 -1.04 8.98 11.33
C THR A 63 -1.57 10.38 11.59
N LEU A 64 -1.81 11.17 10.54
CA LEU A 64 -2.47 12.47 10.66
C LEU A 64 -3.99 12.36 10.48
N ALA A 65 -4.74 13.29 11.03
CA ALA A 65 -6.20 13.26 11.00
C ALA A 65 -6.78 13.49 9.59
N HIS A 66 -6.12 14.30 8.76
CA HIS A 66 -6.57 14.65 7.40
C HIS A 66 -8.06 15.03 7.34
N ARG A 67 -8.46 16.04 8.12
CA ARG A 67 -9.88 16.42 8.33
C ARG A 67 -10.61 16.84 7.05
N LYS A 68 -9.89 17.26 6.02
CA LYS A 68 -10.41 17.57 4.69
C LYS A 68 -10.11 16.47 3.66
N GLY A 69 -9.54 15.35 4.11
CA GLY A 69 -9.25 14.19 3.31
C GLY A 69 -8.24 14.41 2.19
N TYR A 70 -8.32 13.58 1.16
CA TYR A 70 -7.56 13.75 -0.07
C TYR A 70 -8.35 14.63 -1.04
N PHE A 71 -9.27 14.07 -1.81
CA PHE A 71 -10.28 14.80 -2.60
C PHE A 71 -11.33 13.86 -3.19
N GLN A 72 -12.48 14.39 -3.53
CA GLN A 72 -13.46 13.76 -4.39
C GLN A 72 -13.22 14.20 -5.83
N GLN A 73 -13.08 13.24 -6.74
CA GLN A 73 -12.87 13.50 -8.16
C GLN A 73 -14.20 13.71 -8.87
N HIS A 74 -14.25 14.72 -9.74
CA HIS A 74 -15.29 14.90 -10.73
C HIS A 74 -14.67 14.96 -12.13
N LEU A 75 -15.35 14.40 -13.11
CA LEU A 75 -14.92 14.39 -14.49
C LEU A 75 -15.93 15.09 -15.38
N SER A 76 -15.48 16.03 -16.23
CA SER A 76 -16.31 16.61 -17.27
C SER A 76 -16.63 15.57 -18.35
N GLY A 77 -17.63 15.86 -19.20
CA GLY A 77 -17.91 15.02 -20.37
C GLY A 77 -16.71 14.86 -21.32
N ALA A 78 -15.75 15.78 -21.31
CA ALA A 78 -14.50 15.70 -22.06
C ALA A 78 -13.41 14.92 -21.33
N GLY A 79 -13.58 14.64 -20.04
CA GLY A 79 -12.60 13.91 -19.23
C GLY A 79 -11.66 14.81 -18.42
N ASP A 80 -11.98 16.09 -18.26
CA ASP A 80 -11.21 17.00 -17.43
C ASP A 80 -11.52 16.73 -15.95
N GLN A 81 -10.49 16.54 -15.16
CA GLN A 81 -10.62 16.30 -13.72
C GLN A 81 -10.72 17.61 -12.94
N THR A 82 -11.73 17.69 -12.06
CA THR A 82 -11.84 18.69 -10.99
C THR A 82 -11.93 17.98 -9.64
N GLU A 83 -11.63 18.72 -8.57
CA GLU A 83 -11.50 18.16 -7.23
C GLU A 83 -12.34 18.95 -6.22
N ASP A 84 -13.12 18.22 -5.43
CA ASP A 84 -13.82 18.76 -4.26
C ASP A 84 -13.14 18.27 -2.97
N VAL A 85 -13.18 19.12 -1.95
CA VAL A 85 -12.76 18.75 -0.60
C VAL A 85 -13.66 17.65 -0.06
N GLN A 86 -13.10 16.69 0.66
CA GLN A 86 -13.83 15.60 1.30
C GLN A 86 -13.74 15.72 2.84
N PRO A 87 -14.50 16.67 3.46
CA PRO A 87 -14.42 16.90 4.88
C PRO A 87 -15.07 15.76 5.66
N TRP A 88 -14.51 15.46 6.83
CA TRP A 88 -15.05 14.52 7.78
C TRP A 88 -14.73 14.96 9.20
N ASN A 89 -15.47 14.44 10.19
CA ASN A 89 -15.25 14.77 11.58
C ASN A 89 -14.69 13.55 12.32
N PRO A 90 -13.47 13.62 12.89
CA PRO A 90 -12.91 12.52 13.67
C PRO A 90 -13.79 12.04 14.81
N ALA A 91 -14.57 12.91 15.45
CA ALA A 91 -15.46 12.55 16.55
C ALA A 91 -16.59 11.57 16.15
N ASP A 92 -16.91 11.44 14.86
CA ASP A 92 -17.94 10.51 14.39
C ASP A 92 -17.45 9.05 14.41
N PHE A 93 -16.12 8.83 14.44
CA PHE A 93 -15.51 7.51 14.33
C PHE A 93 -14.52 7.18 15.46
N CYS A 94 -13.98 8.21 16.12
CA CYS A 94 -12.84 8.10 17.02
C CYS A 94 -13.16 8.71 18.38
N THR A 95 -12.42 8.29 19.40
CA THR A 95 -12.45 8.89 20.73
C THR A 95 -11.26 9.85 20.89
N GLU A 96 -11.52 11.07 21.38
CA GLU A 96 -10.45 12.01 21.66
C GLU A 96 -9.66 11.56 22.90
N GLU A 97 -8.32 11.50 22.78
CA GLU A 97 -7.42 11.22 23.89
C GLU A 97 -7.16 12.52 24.69
N PRO A 98 -7.10 12.44 26.04
CA PRO A 98 -6.80 13.62 26.85
C PRO A 98 -5.36 14.12 26.70
N ALA A 99 -4.45 13.28 26.22
CA ALA A 99 -3.04 13.61 26.03
C ALA A 99 -2.85 14.74 25.01
N ARG A 100 -1.91 15.63 25.34
CA ARG A 100 -1.46 16.71 24.46
C ARG A 100 0.06 16.70 24.44
N VAL A 101 0.62 16.96 23.26
CA VAL A 101 2.06 17.17 23.09
C VAL A 101 2.28 18.43 22.27
N THR A 102 3.50 18.92 22.26
CA THR A 102 3.88 20.10 21.46
C THR A 102 5.03 19.75 20.52
N VAL A 103 5.05 20.40 19.36
CA VAL A 103 6.20 20.43 18.43
C VAL A 103 6.60 21.87 18.18
N SER A 104 7.89 22.10 17.97
CA SER A 104 8.40 23.39 17.52
C SER A 104 8.50 23.38 16.00
N ILE A 105 7.85 24.35 15.36
CA ILE A 105 7.89 24.56 13.92
C ILE A 105 8.26 26.03 13.69
N GLU A 106 9.44 26.29 13.11
CA GLU A 106 10.03 27.62 13.12
C GLU A 106 10.16 28.11 14.57
N ASP A 107 9.70 29.32 14.87
CA ASP A 107 9.72 29.88 16.23
C ASP A 107 8.39 29.67 16.99
N ARG A 108 7.48 28.83 16.46
CA ARG A 108 6.15 28.57 17.03
C ARG A 108 6.09 27.24 17.79
N THR A 109 5.32 27.22 18.83
CA THR A 109 4.93 25.98 19.54
C THR A 109 3.55 25.57 19.06
N VAL A 110 3.46 24.41 18.41
CA VAL A 110 2.21 23.83 17.92
C VAL A 110 1.78 22.69 18.82
N THR A 111 0.57 22.80 19.38
CA THR A 111 -0.03 21.75 20.20
C THR A 111 -0.70 20.70 19.30
N VAL A 112 -0.50 19.42 19.65
CA VAL A 112 -1.05 18.29 18.92
C VAL A 112 -1.89 17.45 19.88
N ARG A 113 -3.13 17.13 19.49
CA ARG A 113 -3.98 16.13 20.14
C ARG A 113 -4.01 14.84 19.32
N ALA A 114 -4.60 13.78 19.87
CA ALA A 114 -4.79 12.51 19.17
C ALA A 114 -6.25 12.07 19.27
N TRP A 115 -6.74 11.49 18.16
CA TRP A 115 -8.00 10.77 18.08
C TRP A 115 -7.70 9.29 17.97
N ARG A 116 -8.32 8.46 18.81
CA ARG A 116 -8.12 7.02 18.83
C ARG A 116 -9.22 6.30 18.08
N TYR A 117 -8.83 5.46 17.13
CA TYR A 117 -9.65 4.45 16.49
C TYR A 117 -9.16 3.07 16.88
N ASP A 118 -10.05 2.17 17.28
CA ASP A 118 -9.72 0.80 17.67
C ASP A 118 -9.98 -0.16 16.50
N MET A 119 -8.90 -0.63 15.85
CA MET A 119 -9.01 -1.67 14.83
C MET A 119 -9.03 -3.02 15.50
N VAL A 120 -10.20 -3.66 15.48
CA VAL A 120 -10.44 -4.95 16.13
C VAL A 120 -10.22 -6.08 15.15
N GLY A 121 -9.27 -6.94 15.45
CA GLY A 121 -9.02 -8.17 14.68
C GLY A 121 -10.08 -9.24 14.93
N ARG A 122 -10.07 -10.24 14.09
CA ARG A 122 -11.04 -11.35 14.11
C ARG A 122 -11.17 -12.05 15.47
N TYR A 123 -10.10 -12.09 16.23
CA TYR A 123 -10.05 -12.78 17.54
C TYR A 123 -10.12 -11.82 18.72
N GLY A 124 -10.51 -10.56 18.49
CA GLY A 124 -10.73 -9.56 19.52
C GLY A 124 -9.47 -8.82 19.97
N HIS A 125 -8.30 -9.06 19.35
CA HIS A 125 -7.13 -8.23 19.60
C HIS A 125 -7.33 -6.85 18.97
N VAL A 126 -6.93 -5.81 19.70
CA VAL A 126 -7.10 -4.41 19.32
C VAL A 126 -5.76 -3.82 18.95
N VAL A 127 -5.69 -3.24 17.75
CA VAL A 127 -4.61 -2.36 17.31
C VAL A 127 -5.14 -0.92 17.35
N PRO A 128 -4.74 -0.09 18.34
CA PRO A 128 -5.14 1.31 18.38
C PRO A 128 -4.43 2.11 17.30
N ILE A 129 -5.18 2.97 16.62
CA ILE A 129 -4.69 3.91 15.62
C ILE A 129 -4.92 5.32 16.15
N TYR A 130 -3.85 6.09 16.27
CA TYR A 130 -3.87 7.46 16.76
C TYR A 130 -3.73 8.43 15.59
N LEU A 131 -4.79 9.21 15.35
CA LEU A 131 -4.81 10.25 14.34
C LEU A 131 -4.40 11.57 15.00
N LEU A 132 -3.24 12.08 14.65
CA LEU A 132 -2.68 13.32 15.18
C LEU A 132 -3.39 14.51 14.53
N ASP A 133 -3.81 15.46 15.36
CA ASP A 133 -4.61 16.61 14.93
C ASP A 133 -4.09 17.88 15.59
N THR A 134 -3.88 18.91 14.78
CA THR A 134 -3.42 20.22 15.24
C THR A 134 -4.56 21.24 15.39
N ASP A 135 -5.81 20.87 15.07
CA ASP A 135 -6.96 21.72 15.28
C ASP A 135 -7.31 21.82 16.78
N VAL A 136 -6.45 22.49 17.54
CA VAL A 136 -6.52 22.65 18.99
C VAL A 136 -6.61 24.15 19.31
N ASP A 137 -7.49 24.48 20.26
CA ASP A 137 -7.57 25.86 20.77
C ASP A 137 -6.23 26.30 21.34
N GLY A 138 -5.83 27.53 21.00
CA GLY A 138 -4.51 28.08 21.32
C GLY A 138 -3.47 27.98 20.21
N ASN A 139 -3.66 27.10 19.22
CA ASN A 139 -2.90 27.16 17.97
C ASN A 139 -3.41 28.30 17.08
N SER A 140 -2.49 28.87 16.26
CA SER A 140 -2.89 29.82 15.21
C SER A 140 -3.82 29.17 14.17
N GLU A 141 -4.57 29.97 13.42
CA GLU A 141 -5.44 29.45 12.36
C GLU A 141 -4.66 28.62 11.34
N TRP A 142 -3.46 29.05 10.97
CA TRP A 142 -2.55 28.30 10.10
C TRP A 142 -2.14 26.95 10.72
N ASP A 143 -1.72 26.95 11.97
CA ASP A 143 -1.23 25.75 12.64
C ASP A 143 -2.39 24.75 12.88
N ARG A 144 -3.60 25.23 13.12
CA ARG A 144 -4.80 24.38 13.20
C ARG A 144 -5.08 23.62 11.91
N GLY A 145 -4.72 24.18 10.76
CA GLY A 145 -4.92 23.59 9.43
C GLY A 145 -3.82 22.61 8.98
N LEU A 146 -2.73 22.41 9.75
CA LEU A 146 -1.60 21.58 9.33
C LEU A 146 -1.96 20.10 9.08
N THR A 147 -3.00 19.61 9.72
CA THR A 147 -3.48 18.22 9.57
C THR A 147 -4.78 18.12 8.80
N ASP A 148 -5.13 19.12 7.97
CA ASP A 148 -6.36 19.14 7.19
C ASP A 148 -6.28 18.31 5.90
N HIS A 149 -5.28 18.56 5.07
CA HIS A 149 -5.21 18.00 3.72
C HIS A 149 -4.12 16.94 3.60
N LEU A 150 -4.48 15.76 3.12
CA LEU A 150 -3.53 14.73 2.76
C LEU A 150 -2.81 15.11 1.46
N TYR A 151 -1.48 15.21 1.52
CA TYR A 151 -0.63 15.62 0.38
C TYR A 151 -1.00 16.97 -0.23
N GLY A 152 -1.65 17.84 0.55
CA GLY A 152 -1.98 19.20 0.13
C GLY A 152 -0.82 20.17 0.32
N GLY A 153 -1.03 21.42 -0.15
CA GLY A 153 -0.12 22.52 0.04
C GLY A 153 1.20 22.43 -0.74
N ASP A 154 2.17 23.20 -0.28
CA ASP A 154 3.52 23.27 -0.83
C ASP A 154 4.51 22.38 -0.02
N THR A 155 5.80 22.47 -0.36
CA THR A 155 6.85 21.73 0.37
C THR A 155 7.02 22.18 1.82
N ASN A 156 6.63 23.44 2.17
CA ASN A 156 6.65 23.90 3.56
C ASN A 156 5.55 23.21 4.36
N TYR A 157 4.33 23.19 3.83
CA TYR A 157 3.21 22.47 4.44
C TYR A 157 3.56 21.00 4.63
N ARG A 158 4.20 20.38 3.64
CA ARG A 158 4.64 19.00 3.69
C ARG A 158 5.63 18.74 4.83
N LEU A 159 6.69 19.55 4.96
CA LEU A 159 7.67 19.38 6.03
C LEU A 159 7.04 19.60 7.42
N GLN A 160 6.12 20.56 7.54
CA GLN A 160 5.37 20.77 8.79
C GLN A 160 4.54 19.54 9.17
N GLN A 161 3.86 18.89 8.21
CA GLN A 161 3.15 17.63 8.44
C GLN A 161 4.10 16.51 8.91
N GLU A 162 5.28 16.40 8.31
CA GLU A 162 6.29 15.41 8.72
C GLU A 162 6.87 15.68 10.12
N ILE A 163 6.98 16.93 10.53
CA ILE A 163 7.31 17.29 11.92
C ILE A 163 6.21 16.83 12.88
N VAL A 164 4.95 17.11 12.55
CA VAL A 164 3.81 16.67 13.37
C VAL A 164 3.73 15.15 13.46
N LEU A 165 3.84 14.46 12.32
CA LEU A 165 3.81 12.99 12.28
C LEU A 165 4.99 12.37 13.03
N GLY A 166 6.21 12.75 12.69
CA GLY A 166 7.42 12.16 13.23
C GLY A 166 7.66 12.57 14.67
N MET A 167 7.93 13.86 14.91
CA MET A 167 8.26 14.34 16.24
C MET A 167 7.05 14.38 17.16
N GLY A 168 5.91 14.87 16.69
CA GLY A 168 4.66 14.89 17.45
C GLY A 168 4.17 13.50 17.78
N GLY A 169 4.17 12.59 16.82
CA GLY A 169 3.75 11.21 17.01
C GLY A 169 4.64 10.43 17.99
N ALA A 170 5.97 10.59 17.93
CA ALA A 170 6.88 9.93 18.86
C ALA A 170 6.67 10.43 20.30
N ARG A 171 6.46 11.74 20.49
CA ARG A 171 6.14 12.33 21.81
C ARG A 171 4.77 11.86 22.31
N MET A 172 3.77 11.81 21.42
CA MET A 172 2.43 11.30 21.75
C MET A 172 2.50 9.84 22.20
N ALA A 173 3.22 9.00 21.50
CA ALA A 173 3.42 7.60 21.86
C ALA A 173 4.03 7.44 23.27
N GLY A 174 5.02 8.25 23.62
CA GLY A 174 5.59 8.30 24.96
C GLY A 174 4.59 8.78 26.02
N THR A 175 3.81 9.82 25.72
CA THR A 175 2.82 10.39 26.66
C THR A 175 1.65 9.43 26.92
N LEU A 176 1.26 8.63 25.93
CA LEU A 176 0.23 7.59 26.08
C LEU A 176 0.71 6.38 26.90
N GLY A 177 1.98 6.33 27.27
CA GLY A 177 2.52 5.33 28.19
C GLY A 177 2.74 3.94 27.59
N PHE A 178 2.83 3.83 26.27
CA PHE A 178 3.16 2.56 25.63
C PHE A 178 4.63 2.18 25.86
N PRO A 179 4.92 0.96 26.30
CA PRO A 179 6.29 0.43 26.36
C PRO A 179 6.78 0.08 24.94
N ILE A 180 7.14 1.10 24.14
CA ILE A 180 7.54 0.91 22.74
C ILE A 180 8.99 0.48 22.65
N ASN A 181 9.23 -0.65 21.97
CA ASN A 181 10.56 -1.19 21.71
C ASN A 181 10.98 -1.00 20.26
N VAL A 182 10.01 -0.88 19.33
CA VAL A 182 10.26 -0.74 17.90
C VAL A 182 9.43 0.41 17.33
N TYR A 183 10.09 1.31 16.62
CA TYR A 183 9.46 2.39 15.84
C TYR A 183 9.60 2.05 14.36
N HIS A 184 8.50 1.77 13.71
CA HIS A 184 8.48 1.43 12.28
C HIS A 184 8.06 2.65 11.46
N MET A 185 8.96 3.15 10.63
CA MET A 185 8.74 4.22 9.66
C MET A 185 8.29 3.62 8.33
N ASN A 186 7.02 3.81 8.00
CA ASN A 186 6.45 3.42 6.71
C ASN A 186 6.61 4.59 5.72
N GLU A 187 7.68 4.57 4.95
CA GLU A 187 8.24 5.64 4.12
C GLU A 187 8.94 6.75 4.93
N GLY A 188 9.66 7.64 4.23
CA GLY A 188 10.44 8.73 4.81
C GLY A 188 9.65 9.77 5.60
N HIS A 189 8.36 9.85 5.38
CA HIS A 189 7.44 10.83 5.98
C HIS A 189 7.47 10.91 7.52
N ALA A 190 7.87 9.83 8.18
CA ALA A 190 7.97 9.77 9.63
C ALA A 190 9.41 9.85 10.16
N ALA A 191 10.39 10.08 9.29
CA ALA A 191 11.81 9.97 9.64
C ALA A 191 12.22 10.90 10.80
N LEU A 192 11.54 12.03 10.97
CA LEU A 192 11.81 12.98 12.06
C LEU A 192 11.45 12.44 13.46
N LEU A 193 10.77 11.28 13.57
CA LEU A 193 10.60 10.60 14.87
C LEU A 193 11.96 10.26 15.50
N THR A 194 12.99 10.03 14.68
CA THR A 194 14.35 9.69 15.14
C THR A 194 14.99 10.83 15.91
N LEU A 195 14.74 12.08 15.51
CA LEU A 195 15.17 13.27 16.25
C LEU A 195 14.46 13.38 17.61
N ALA A 196 13.15 13.14 17.65
CA ALA A 196 12.40 13.15 18.92
C ALA A 196 12.88 12.07 19.89
N LEU A 197 13.22 10.89 19.38
CA LEU A 197 13.79 9.81 20.19
C LEU A 197 15.17 10.19 20.71
N LEU A 198 16.00 10.83 19.91
CA LEU A 198 17.32 11.32 20.30
C LEU A 198 17.20 12.42 21.38
N GLU A 199 16.30 13.41 21.19
CA GLU A 199 16.00 14.44 22.18
C GLU A 199 15.52 13.85 23.52
N SER A 200 14.62 12.88 23.47
CA SER A 200 14.10 12.20 24.64
C SER A 200 15.21 11.48 25.42
N GLN A 201 16.14 10.83 24.71
CA GLN A 201 17.28 10.13 25.31
C GLN A 201 18.23 11.09 26.02
N LEU A 202 18.38 12.32 25.51
CA LEU A 202 19.21 13.37 26.08
C LEU A 202 18.50 14.16 27.21
N GLY A 203 17.34 13.71 27.67
CA GLY A 203 16.58 14.37 28.73
C GLY A 203 15.95 15.71 28.32
N GLY A 204 15.69 15.91 27.02
CA GLY A 204 15.11 17.14 26.46
C GLY A 204 16.10 18.31 26.35
N GLY A 205 17.38 18.05 26.53
CA GLY A 205 18.45 19.04 26.35
C GLY A 205 18.73 19.34 24.86
N PRO A 206 19.50 20.40 24.58
CA PRO A 206 19.87 20.74 23.21
C PRO A 206 20.64 19.58 22.55
N LEU A 207 20.38 19.31 21.27
CA LEU A 207 21.00 18.23 20.49
C LEU A 207 22.54 18.36 20.36
N GLY A 208 23.15 19.41 20.95
CA GLY A 208 24.58 19.70 20.90
C GLY A 208 25.49 18.61 21.48
N ALA A 209 25.02 17.75 22.34
CA ALA A 209 25.82 16.85 23.16
C ALA A 209 25.76 15.36 22.80
N PHE A 210 25.02 14.93 21.76
CA PHE A 210 24.92 13.52 21.42
C PHE A 210 26.15 12.98 20.69
N ASN A 211 26.43 11.70 20.87
CA ASN A 211 27.56 10.97 20.30
C ASN A 211 27.08 9.73 19.51
N GLU A 212 28.00 8.96 18.94
CA GLU A 212 27.67 7.76 18.18
C GLU A 212 26.95 6.67 19.01
N ALA A 213 27.17 6.61 20.31
CA ALA A 213 26.45 5.65 21.17
C ALA A 213 24.96 6.03 21.32
N ASP A 214 24.65 7.33 21.35
CA ASP A 214 23.28 7.84 21.39
C ASP A 214 22.55 7.53 20.08
N ILE A 215 23.22 7.75 18.94
CA ILE A 215 22.69 7.37 17.63
C ILE A 215 22.44 5.86 17.55
N ALA A 216 23.39 5.06 18.01
CA ALA A 216 23.28 3.60 18.01
C ALA A 216 22.11 3.11 18.88
N GLN A 217 21.78 3.81 19.98
CA GLN A 217 20.62 3.48 20.81
C GLN A 217 19.31 3.75 20.06
N VAL A 218 19.16 4.90 19.40
CA VAL A 218 17.99 5.20 18.57
C VAL A 218 17.88 4.20 17.42
N ARG A 219 19.00 3.94 16.73
CA ARG A 219 19.07 2.99 15.61
C ARG A 219 18.56 1.59 16.00
N ARG A 220 18.91 1.09 17.19
CA ARG A 220 18.43 -0.21 17.67
C ARG A 220 16.91 -0.31 17.78
N LYS A 221 16.21 0.81 17.91
CA LYS A 221 14.74 0.85 18.05
C LYS A 221 14.01 1.08 16.73
N CYS A 222 14.65 1.52 15.67
CA CYS A 222 14.00 1.96 14.45
C CYS A 222 14.09 0.91 13.32
N VAL A 223 13.00 0.82 12.57
CA VAL A 223 12.82 0.01 11.37
C VAL A 223 12.28 0.90 10.27
N PHE A 224 12.74 0.73 9.04
CA PHE A 224 12.33 1.55 7.91
C PHE A 224 11.88 0.69 6.73
N THR A 225 10.75 1.03 6.13
CA THR A 225 10.28 0.46 4.86
C THR A 225 10.16 1.55 3.83
N THR A 226 10.90 1.43 2.71
CA THR A 226 10.75 2.32 1.56
C THR A 226 9.81 1.74 0.53
N HIS A 227 8.96 2.60 -0.06
CA HIS A 227 8.00 2.27 -1.11
C HIS A 227 8.32 2.97 -2.43
N THR A 228 9.36 3.77 -2.47
CA THR A 228 9.69 4.67 -3.58
C THR A 228 10.82 4.09 -4.43
N PRO A 229 10.56 3.77 -5.73
CA PRO A 229 11.53 3.12 -6.60
C PRO A 229 12.41 4.10 -7.38
N VAL A 230 12.23 5.41 -7.20
CA VAL A 230 12.93 6.45 -7.99
C VAL A 230 13.44 7.57 -7.09
N PRO A 231 14.65 8.13 -7.37
CA PRO A 231 15.24 9.19 -6.54
C PRO A 231 14.35 10.43 -6.40
N ALA A 232 13.62 10.80 -7.45
CA ALA A 232 12.77 12.00 -7.46
C ALA A 232 11.49 11.86 -6.62
N GLY A 233 11.11 10.65 -6.23
CA GLY A 233 9.91 10.39 -5.44
C GLY A 233 10.14 10.45 -3.92
N HIS A 234 11.39 10.59 -3.45
CA HIS A 234 11.69 10.75 -2.04
C HIS A 234 11.54 12.22 -1.61
N ASP A 235 10.92 12.44 -0.45
CA ASP A 235 10.77 13.81 0.08
C ASP A 235 12.13 14.43 0.40
N ARG A 236 12.34 15.62 -0.17
CA ARG A 236 13.59 16.40 -0.04
C ARG A 236 13.27 17.86 0.19
N PHE A 237 14.03 18.49 1.08
CA PHE A 237 13.83 19.88 1.49
C PHE A 237 15.14 20.64 1.42
N SER A 238 15.12 21.92 1.01
CA SER A 238 16.34 22.72 0.97
C SER A 238 16.94 22.91 2.38
N ALA A 239 18.25 23.14 2.46
CA ALA A 239 18.91 23.40 3.73
C ALA A 239 18.34 24.64 4.43
N GLU A 240 17.97 25.67 3.66
CA GLU A 240 17.30 26.87 4.17
C GLU A 240 15.94 26.53 4.78
N GLN A 241 15.12 25.77 4.07
CA GLN A 241 13.80 25.32 4.52
C GLN A 241 13.91 24.45 5.79
N ALA A 242 14.84 23.48 5.80
CA ALA A 242 15.11 22.65 6.97
C ALA A 242 15.59 23.51 8.16
N GLY A 243 16.51 24.45 7.93
CA GLY A 243 17.02 25.36 8.96
C GLY A 243 15.94 26.21 9.58
N ARG A 244 15.02 26.75 8.77
CA ARG A 244 13.88 27.53 9.24
C ARG A 244 12.89 26.70 10.03
N MET A 245 12.53 25.50 9.54
CA MET A 245 11.47 24.67 10.14
C MET A 245 11.93 23.88 11.37
N LEU A 246 13.13 23.31 11.32
CA LEU A 246 13.68 22.46 12.38
C LEU A 246 14.61 23.20 13.36
N GLY A 247 15.10 24.37 12.95
CA GLY A 247 16.14 25.11 13.66
C GLY A 247 17.55 24.74 13.20
N ALA A 248 18.49 25.70 13.34
CA ALA A 248 19.85 25.58 12.85
C ALA A 248 20.62 24.39 13.45
N ASP A 249 20.45 24.13 14.74
CA ASP A 249 21.16 23.06 15.45
C ASP A 249 20.79 21.66 14.92
N ARG A 250 19.48 21.38 14.76
CA ARG A 250 19.01 20.09 14.20
C ARG A 250 19.48 19.92 12.76
N THR A 251 19.38 20.96 11.95
CA THR A 251 19.77 20.95 10.54
C THR A 251 21.26 20.67 10.38
N ALA A 252 22.12 21.38 11.10
CA ALA A 252 23.57 21.16 11.08
C ALA A 252 23.95 19.74 11.53
N ARG A 253 23.20 19.16 12.46
CA ARG A 253 23.41 17.77 12.90
C ARG A 253 23.05 16.76 11.83
N LEU A 254 21.89 16.93 11.20
CA LEU A 254 21.46 16.06 10.09
C LEU A 254 22.45 16.13 8.91
N GLU A 255 23.01 17.31 8.64
CA GLU A 255 24.05 17.48 7.62
C GLU A 255 25.32 16.72 7.99
N LYS A 256 25.82 16.88 9.23
CA LYS A 256 26.98 16.15 9.73
C LYS A 256 26.80 14.63 9.71
N LEU A 257 25.58 14.13 9.87
CA LEU A 257 25.22 12.72 9.79
C LEU A 257 25.08 12.20 8.36
N GLY A 258 25.30 13.03 7.34
CA GLY A 258 25.16 12.65 5.93
C GLY A 258 23.71 12.43 5.50
N CYS A 259 22.75 13.15 6.12
CA CYS A 259 21.34 13.11 5.74
C CYS A 259 21.00 14.07 4.58
N PHE A 260 21.98 14.82 4.11
CA PHE A 260 21.85 15.70 2.95
C PHE A 260 22.48 15.08 1.70
N HIS A 261 21.81 15.26 0.58
CA HIS A 261 22.31 14.89 -0.73
C HIS A 261 22.04 16.04 -1.71
N GLU A 262 23.08 16.51 -2.43
CA GLU A 262 22.99 17.66 -3.33
C GLU A 262 22.43 18.93 -2.67
N GLY A 263 22.77 19.17 -1.40
CA GLY A 263 22.31 20.32 -0.63
C GLY A 263 20.85 20.24 -0.14
N LEU A 264 20.19 19.12 -0.34
CA LEU A 264 18.82 18.86 0.09
C LEU A 264 18.81 17.84 1.25
N LEU A 265 18.07 18.14 2.31
CA LEU A 265 17.72 17.17 3.34
C LEU A 265 16.86 16.07 2.71
N ASN A 266 17.32 14.83 2.78
CA ASN A 266 16.61 13.67 2.22
C ASN A 266 16.04 12.82 3.37
N MET A 267 14.72 12.73 3.44
CA MET A 267 14.03 12.04 4.54
C MET A 267 14.29 10.53 4.55
N THR A 268 14.54 9.95 3.39
CA THR A 268 14.94 8.53 3.28
C THR A 268 16.34 8.30 3.85
N LEU A 269 17.29 9.22 3.62
CA LEU A 269 18.61 9.13 4.24
C LEU A 269 18.53 9.28 5.77
N VAL A 270 17.66 10.15 6.29
CA VAL A 270 17.39 10.23 7.73
C VAL A 270 16.89 8.88 8.25
N ALA A 271 15.87 8.31 7.62
CA ALA A 271 15.32 7.04 8.03
C ALA A 271 16.33 5.89 7.98
N LEU A 272 17.11 5.78 6.90
CA LEU A 272 18.16 4.76 6.73
C LEU A 272 19.28 4.89 7.78
N ARG A 273 19.73 6.11 8.04
CA ARG A 273 20.82 6.38 8.99
C ARG A 273 20.48 5.95 10.42
N PHE A 274 19.21 6.07 10.79
CA PHE A 274 18.74 5.75 12.14
C PHE A 274 18.00 4.41 12.24
N SER A 275 17.99 3.56 11.22
CA SER A 275 17.34 2.26 11.26
C SER A 275 18.34 1.12 11.37
N ARG A 276 18.03 0.12 12.25
CA ARG A 276 18.76 -1.14 12.32
C ARG A 276 18.38 -2.13 11.24
N TYR A 277 17.18 -1.96 10.69
CA TYR A 277 16.64 -2.78 9.62
C TYR A 277 15.91 -1.88 8.63
N ALA A 278 16.20 -2.06 7.36
CA ALA A 278 15.51 -1.39 6.26
C ALA A 278 15.14 -2.40 5.18
N ASN A 279 13.99 -2.22 4.54
CA ASN A 279 13.55 -3.09 3.45
C ASN A 279 12.80 -2.34 2.35
N GLY A 280 12.93 -2.86 1.13
CA GLY A 280 12.02 -2.60 0.02
C GLY A 280 10.83 -3.57 0.05
N VAL A 281 9.85 -3.34 -0.85
CA VAL A 281 8.51 -3.95 -0.79
C VAL A 281 8.25 -5.00 -1.89
N ALA A 282 9.27 -5.42 -2.59
CA ALA A 282 9.34 -6.57 -3.50
C ALA A 282 10.81 -6.95 -3.69
N LEU A 283 11.10 -8.16 -4.17
CA LEU A 283 12.48 -8.59 -4.43
C LEU A 283 13.20 -7.65 -5.38
N GLN A 284 12.55 -7.23 -6.46
CA GLN A 284 13.11 -6.28 -7.42
C GLN A 284 13.29 -4.88 -6.79
N HIS A 285 12.32 -4.42 -6.01
CA HIS A 285 12.42 -3.12 -5.33
C HIS A 285 13.59 -3.09 -4.33
N GLY A 286 13.83 -4.18 -3.61
CA GLY A 286 15.01 -4.30 -2.76
C GLY A 286 16.33 -4.14 -3.53
N LYS A 287 16.41 -4.70 -4.75
CA LYS A 287 17.59 -4.48 -5.64
C LYS A 287 17.73 -3.03 -6.08
N VAL A 288 16.63 -2.41 -6.50
CA VAL A 288 16.58 -1.00 -6.90
C VAL A 288 16.98 -0.09 -5.74
N SER A 289 16.44 -0.33 -4.55
CA SER A 289 16.75 0.46 -3.35
C SER A 289 18.22 0.34 -2.93
N ARG A 290 18.82 -0.87 -2.99
CA ARG A 290 20.26 -1.04 -2.76
C ARG A 290 21.12 -0.32 -3.78
N ALA A 291 20.69 -0.26 -5.04
CA ALA A 291 21.40 0.51 -6.06
C ALA A 291 21.33 2.03 -5.83
N MET A 292 20.18 2.53 -5.32
CA MET A 292 20.02 3.95 -4.94
C MET A 292 20.78 4.34 -3.67
N PHE A 293 20.89 3.42 -2.72
CA PHE A 293 21.50 3.67 -1.40
C PHE A 293 22.53 2.59 -1.07
N PRO A 294 23.65 2.52 -1.81
CA PRO A 294 24.61 1.40 -1.71
C PRO A 294 25.34 1.30 -0.36
N GLU A 295 25.32 2.35 0.43
CA GLU A 295 25.94 2.40 1.76
C GLU A 295 25.10 1.69 2.84
N PHE A 296 23.83 1.34 2.53
CA PHE A 296 22.90 0.78 3.50
C PHE A 296 22.49 -0.65 3.14
N PRO A 297 22.47 -1.56 4.13
CA PRO A 297 21.89 -2.89 3.91
C PRO A 297 20.37 -2.77 3.84
N ILE A 298 19.80 -3.01 2.67
CA ILE A 298 18.37 -2.98 2.45
C ILE A 298 17.90 -4.38 2.05
N ASP A 299 17.05 -4.98 2.87
CA ASP A 299 16.41 -6.26 2.64
C ASP A 299 15.17 -6.10 1.75
N SER A 300 14.39 -7.14 1.59
CA SER A 300 13.09 -7.10 0.91
C SER A 300 12.06 -7.95 1.64
N ILE A 301 10.89 -7.35 1.89
CA ILE A 301 9.68 -8.04 2.33
C ILE A 301 8.60 -7.71 1.31
N THR A 302 8.28 -8.67 0.46
CA THR A 302 7.28 -8.45 -0.59
C THR A 302 5.93 -8.15 0.01
N ASN A 303 5.27 -7.10 -0.49
CA ASN A 303 3.95 -6.69 -0.03
C ASN A 303 2.91 -7.83 -0.13
N GLY A 304 1.81 -7.62 0.51
CA GLY A 304 0.61 -8.41 0.45
C GLY A 304 -0.62 -7.53 0.65
N VAL A 305 -1.80 -8.13 0.60
CA VAL A 305 -3.07 -7.46 0.84
C VAL A 305 -3.88 -8.26 1.87
N HIS A 306 -4.77 -7.61 2.62
CA HIS A 306 -5.54 -8.26 3.66
C HIS A 306 -6.63 -9.15 3.04
N ALA A 307 -6.44 -10.47 3.07
CA ALA A 307 -7.31 -11.40 2.37
C ALA A 307 -8.80 -11.27 2.76
N PRO A 308 -9.19 -11.20 4.04
CA PRO A 308 -10.60 -11.03 4.40
C PRO A 308 -11.25 -9.73 3.91
N THR A 309 -10.46 -8.68 3.67
CA THR A 309 -10.96 -7.40 3.12
C THR A 309 -11.17 -7.46 1.61
N TRP A 310 -10.26 -8.12 0.87
CA TRP A 310 -10.24 -8.02 -0.59
C TRP A 310 -10.84 -9.22 -1.32
N VAL A 311 -11.06 -10.32 -0.65
CA VAL A 311 -11.86 -11.44 -1.20
C VAL A 311 -13.32 -11.00 -1.25
N SER A 312 -13.94 -11.02 -2.43
CA SER A 312 -15.34 -10.66 -2.63
C SER A 312 -16.29 -11.62 -1.92
N GLU A 313 -17.47 -11.16 -1.57
CA GLU A 313 -18.45 -12.00 -0.84
C GLU A 313 -18.72 -13.35 -1.52
N PRO A 314 -18.97 -13.44 -2.84
CA PRO A 314 -19.17 -14.75 -3.48
C PRO A 314 -17.98 -15.70 -3.34
N VAL A 315 -16.75 -15.18 -3.44
CA VAL A 315 -15.53 -15.96 -3.26
C VAL A 315 -15.34 -16.33 -1.79
N GLN A 316 -15.67 -15.45 -0.84
CA GLN A 316 -15.67 -15.77 0.60
C GLN A 316 -16.60 -16.94 0.91
N GLN A 317 -17.83 -16.93 0.40
CA GLN A 317 -18.80 -18.00 0.59
C GLN A 317 -18.29 -19.35 0.05
N MET A 318 -17.67 -19.32 -1.13
CA MET A 318 -17.03 -20.49 -1.72
C MET A 318 -15.88 -21.01 -0.83
N LEU A 319 -14.99 -20.11 -0.39
CA LEU A 319 -13.86 -20.48 0.48
C LEU A 319 -14.33 -20.95 1.86
N ASP A 320 -15.33 -20.33 2.46
CA ASP A 320 -15.89 -20.75 3.76
C ASP A 320 -16.52 -22.16 3.67
N THR A 321 -17.04 -22.52 2.51
CA THR A 321 -17.61 -23.86 2.26
C THR A 321 -16.53 -24.92 2.06
N HIS A 322 -15.53 -24.63 1.25
CA HIS A 322 -14.58 -25.65 0.79
C HIS A 322 -13.22 -25.62 1.52
N LEU A 323 -12.82 -24.46 2.07
CA LEU A 323 -11.54 -24.22 2.73
C LEU A 323 -11.73 -23.45 4.04
N PRO A 324 -12.52 -23.89 5.01
CA PRO A 324 -12.97 -23.08 6.16
C PRO A 324 -11.85 -22.52 7.02
N ALA A 325 -10.63 -23.04 6.93
CA ALA A 325 -9.45 -22.55 7.66
C ALA A 325 -8.79 -21.32 7.01
N TRP A 326 -9.17 -20.88 5.80
CA TRP A 326 -8.50 -19.82 5.05
C TRP A 326 -8.44 -18.48 5.79
N ARG A 327 -9.47 -18.16 6.59
CA ARG A 327 -9.49 -16.92 7.38
C ARG A 327 -8.55 -16.99 8.58
N ARG A 328 -8.31 -18.17 9.13
CA ARG A 328 -7.41 -18.39 10.26
C ARG A 328 -5.94 -18.31 9.85
N ASP A 329 -5.62 -18.92 8.73
CA ASP A 329 -4.31 -18.85 8.11
C ASP A 329 -4.48 -18.80 6.58
N ASN A 330 -4.14 -17.65 5.99
CA ASN A 330 -4.31 -17.44 4.56
C ASN A 330 -3.49 -18.40 3.69
N LEU A 331 -2.47 -19.07 4.25
CA LEU A 331 -1.71 -20.09 3.56
C LEU A 331 -2.60 -21.29 3.12
N TYR A 332 -3.71 -21.56 3.83
CA TYR A 332 -4.65 -22.61 3.42
C TYR A 332 -5.28 -22.37 2.05
N MET A 333 -5.30 -21.14 1.54
CA MET A 333 -5.74 -20.85 0.18
C MET A 333 -4.92 -21.59 -0.91
N ARG A 334 -3.72 -22.08 -0.60
CA ARG A 334 -2.94 -22.96 -1.50
C ARG A 334 -3.72 -24.20 -1.96
N ASN A 335 -4.67 -24.66 -1.13
CA ASN A 335 -5.52 -25.82 -1.46
C ASN A 335 -6.66 -25.44 -2.42
N ALA A 336 -6.77 -24.18 -2.83
CA ALA A 336 -7.74 -23.74 -3.85
C ALA A 336 -7.52 -24.42 -5.21
N ILE A 337 -6.36 -25.04 -5.43
CA ILE A 337 -6.08 -25.83 -6.62
C ILE A 337 -7.08 -27.00 -6.79
N ASP A 338 -7.62 -27.51 -5.68
CA ASP A 338 -8.55 -28.65 -5.65
C ASP A 338 -10.02 -28.22 -5.53
N LEU A 339 -10.33 -26.92 -5.56
CA LEU A 339 -11.71 -26.42 -5.55
C LEU A 339 -12.50 -26.97 -6.74
N PRO A 340 -13.81 -27.25 -6.60
CA PRO A 340 -14.66 -27.56 -7.74
C PRO A 340 -14.63 -26.43 -8.77
N GLU A 341 -14.38 -26.74 -10.04
CA GLU A 341 -14.31 -25.74 -11.11
C GLU A 341 -15.59 -24.92 -11.21
N GLN A 342 -16.73 -25.59 -11.12
CA GLN A 342 -18.04 -24.95 -11.17
C GLN A 342 -18.24 -23.93 -10.04
N ALA A 343 -17.78 -24.24 -8.81
CA ALA A 343 -17.88 -23.33 -7.68
C ALA A 343 -17.06 -22.03 -7.91
N MET A 344 -15.88 -22.15 -8.53
CA MET A 344 -15.04 -21.00 -8.88
C MET A 344 -15.71 -20.14 -9.96
N ILE A 345 -16.27 -20.77 -11.01
CA ILE A 345 -16.97 -20.07 -12.10
C ILE A 345 -18.20 -19.32 -11.56
N GLU A 346 -19.01 -19.97 -10.72
CA GLU A 346 -20.21 -19.36 -10.14
C GLU A 346 -19.89 -18.20 -9.20
N ALA A 347 -18.86 -18.34 -8.37
CA ALA A 347 -18.43 -17.27 -7.48
C ALA A 347 -17.94 -16.04 -8.27
N HIS A 348 -17.16 -16.26 -9.32
CA HIS A 348 -16.70 -15.17 -10.20
C HIS A 348 -17.85 -14.53 -10.98
N ALA A 349 -18.78 -15.33 -11.53
CA ALA A 349 -19.93 -14.79 -12.26
C ALA A 349 -20.74 -13.81 -11.40
N ARG A 350 -20.99 -14.16 -10.12
CA ARG A 350 -21.67 -13.25 -9.17
C ARG A 350 -20.85 -12.00 -8.85
N ALA A 351 -19.53 -12.13 -8.72
CA ALA A 351 -18.66 -10.97 -8.49
C ALA A 351 -18.66 -10.03 -9.71
N LYS A 352 -18.63 -10.59 -10.92
CA LYS A 352 -18.74 -9.84 -12.17
C LYS A 352 -20.08 -9.14 -12.32
N GLU A 353 -21.18 -9.82 -12.02
CA GLU A 353 -22.53 -9.24 -12.04
C GLU A 353 -22.64 -8.03 -11.09
N ALA A 354 -22.10 -8.14 -9.87
CA ALA A 354 -22.06 -7.03 -8.91
C ALA A 354 -21.26 -5.84 -9.46
N LEU A 355 -20.09 -6.08 -10.07
CA LEU A 355 -19.30 -5.04 -10.73
C LEU A 355 -20.08 -4.37 -11.88
N LEU A 356 -20.68 -5.15 -12.77
CA LEU A 356 -21.38 -4.60 -13.94
C LEU A 356 -22.65 -3.84 -13.55
N THR A 357 -23.31 -4.24 -12.46
CA THR A 357 -24.42 -3.49 -11.85
C THR A 357 -23.95 -2.13 -11.35
N GLU A 358 -22.80 -2.06 -10.68
CA GLU A 358 -22.23 -0.78 -10.24
C GLU A 358 -21.79 0.09 -11.42
N VAL A 359 -21.22 -0.50 -12.48
CA VAL A 359 -20.92 0.23 -13.72
C VAL A 359 -22.19 0.84 -14.31
N ALA A 360 -23.27 0.08 -14.40
CA ALA A 360 -24.55 0.59 -14.92
C ALA A 360 -25.12 1.70 -14.02
N THR A 361 -25.04 1.57 -12.72
CA THR A 361 -25.51 2.57 -11.74
C THR A 361 -24.75 3.90 -11.88
N ARG A 362 -23.41 3.83 -11.99
CA ARG A 362 -22.57 5.05 -12.08
C ARG A 362 -22.61 5.72 -13.44
N THR A 363 -22.76 4.94 -14.53
CA THR A 363 -22.54 5.46 -15.89
C THR A 363 -23.77 5.38 -16.80
N GLY A 364 -24.82 4.69 -16.40
CA GLY A 364 -25.97 4.36 -17.25
C GLY A 364 -25.65 3.35 -18.35
N ARG A 365 -24.42 2.81 -18.43
CA ARG A 365 -23.98 1.87 -19.47
C ARG A 365 -24.16 0.43 -19.00
N VAL A 366 -24.99 -0.32 -19.72
CA VAL A 366 -25.19 -1.75 -19.49
C VAL A 366 -24.14 -2.54 -20.24
N LEU A 367 -23.41 -3.41 -19.55
CA LEU A 367 -22.38 -4.29 -20.09
C LEU A 367 -22.83 -5.75 -19.99
N ASP A 368 -22.30 -6.61 -20.88
CA ASP A 368 -22.67 -8.01 -20.95
C ASP A 368 -21.76 -8.87 -20.02
N PRO A 369 -22.33 -9.65 -19.09
CA PRO A 369 -21.54 -10.51 -18.20
C PRO A 369 -20.80 -11.65 -18.92
N HIS A 370 -21.19 -12.00 -20.14
CA HIS A 370 -20.56 -13.08 -20.92
C HIS A 370 -19.39 -12.59 -21.78
N VAL A 371 -19.20 -11.29 -21.92
CA VAL A 371 -18.11 -10.69 -22.70
C VAL A 371 -16.85 -10.54 -21.86
N LEU A 372 -15.69 -10.89 -22.43
CA LEU A 372 -14.38 -10.72 -21.80
C LEU A 372 -14.19 -9.27 -21.30
N THR A 373 -13.91 -9.13 -20.02
CA THR A 373 -13.80 -7.83 -19.35
C THR A 373 -12.39 -7.64 -18.76
N LEU A 374 -11.67 -6.64 -19.26
CA LEU A 374 -10.37 -6.23 -18.76
C LEU A 374 -10.52 -5.09 -17.74
N GLY A 375 -9.72 -5.09 -16.68
CA GLY A 375 -9.71 -4.02 -15.68
C GLY A 375 -8.35 -3.34 -15.59
N PHE A 376 -8.37 -2.00 -15.57
CA PHE A 376 -7.22 -1.16 -15.33
C PHE A 376 -7.60 -0.03 -14.37
N ALA A 377 -7.22 -0.16 -13.08
CA ALA A 377 -7.58 0.86 -12.10
C ALA A 377 -6.41 1.16 -11.16
N ARG A 378 -5.96 2.42 -11.18
CA ARG A 378 -4.81 2.87 -10.38
C ARG A 378 -4.65 4.39 -10.44
N ARG A 379 -3.84 4.96 -9.54
CA ARG A 379 -3.46 6.38 -9.63
C ARG A 379 -2.97 6.71 -11.05
N ALA A 380 -3.55 7.74 -11.65
CA ALA A 380 -3.12 8.22 -12.95
C ALA A 380 -1.76 8.90 -12.80
N ALA A 381 -0.73 8.26 -13.34
CA ALA A 381 0.64 8.75 -13.40
C ALA A 381 1.28 8.23 -14.69
N THR A 382 2.12 9.01 -15.32
CA THR A 382 2.66 8.74 -16.67
C THR A 382 3.35 7.39 -16.78
N TYR A 383 4.14 6.99 -15.78
CA TYR A 383 4.84 5.70 -15.80
C TYR A 383 3.91 4.48 -15.76
N LYS A 384 2.63 4.65 -15.37
CA LYS A 384 1.63 3.59 -15.37
C LYS A 384 1.10 3.26 -16.77
N ARG A 385 1.29 4.16 -17.73
CA ARG A 385 0.99 4.01 -19.15
C ARG A 385 -0.42 3.49 -19.44
N ALA A 386 -1.44 4.15 -18.87
CA ALA A 386 -2.84 3.75 -19.04
C ALA A 386 -3.29 3.69 -20.50
N THR A 387 -2.60 4.39 -21.42
CA THR A 387 -2.89 4.43 -22.85
C THR A 387 -2.16 3.36 -23.67
N LEU A 388 -1.31 2.50 -23.07
CA LEU A 388 -0.56 1.49 -23.82
C LEU A 388 -1.47 0.55 -24.61
N LEU A 389 -2.65 0.23 -24.07
CA LEU A 389 -3.66 -0.61 -24.76
C LEU A 389 -4.27 0.05 -26.00
N PHE A 390 -4.05 1.36 -26.21
CA PHE A 390 -4.56 2.12 -27.35
C PHE A 390 -3.46 2.49 -28.37
N THR A 391 -2.28 1.89 -28.28
CA THR A 391 -1.15 2.17 -29.20
C THR A 391 -1.47 1.76 -30.63
N ASP A 392 -2.20 0.65 -30.82
CA ASP A 392 -2.72 0.18 -32.12
C ASP A 392 -4.23 -0.08 -32.00
N PRO A 393 -5.07 0.94 -32.27
CA PRO A 393 -6.52 0.82 -32.18
C PRO A 393 -7.12 -0.19 -33.16
N ASP A 394 -6.57 -0.30 -34.34
CA ASP A 394 -7.08 -1.23 -35.37
C ASP A 394 -6.85 -2.69 -34.93
N ARG A 395 -5.73 -2.96 -34.33
CA ARG A 395 -5.43 -4.27 -33.77
C ARG A 395 -6.33 -4.59 -32.57
N LEU A 396 -6.57 -3.62 -31.70
CA LEU A 396 -7.49 -3.77 -30.58
C LEU A 396 -8.92 -4.10 -31.03
N LEU A 397 -9.41 -3.44 -32.08
CA LEU A 397 -10.72 -3.73 -32.68
C LEU A 397 -10.78 -5.15 -33.24
N LYS A 398 -9.74 -5.62 -33.92
CA LYS A 398 -9.66 -7.01 -34.42
C LYS A 398 -9.67 -8.03 -33.27
N ILE A 399 -9.00 -7.71 -32.16
CA ILE A 399 -9.05 -8.55 -30.95
C ILE A 399 -10.49 -8.62 -30.42
N ALA A 400 -11.18 -7.49 -30.36
CA ALA A 400 -12.58 -7.46 -29.91
C ALA A 400 -13.49 -8.30 -30.83
N GLU A 401 -13.29 -8.23 -32.17
CA GLU A 401 -14.01 -9.07 -33.14
C GLU A 401 -13.74 -10.57 -32.91
N GLN A 402 -12.47 -10.96 -32.75
CA GLN A 402 -12.08 -12.35 -32.48
C GLN A 402 -12.67 -12.88 -31.17
N ALA A 403 -12.72 -12.04 -30.14
CA ALA A 403 -13.32 -12.36 -28.86
C ALA A 403 -14.84 -12.50 -28.93
N GLY A 404 -15.51 -11.94 -29.93
CA GLY A 404 -16.95 -11.79 -29.98
C GLY A 404 -17.47 -10.68 -29.08
N GLY A 405 -16.61 -9.76 -28.71
CA GLY A 405 -16.80 -8.62 -27.83
C GLY A 405 -15.66 -8.47 -26.81
N LEU A 406 -15.33 -7.23 -26.45
CA LEU A 406 -14.33 -6.89 -25.43
C LEU A 406 -14.82 -5.68 -24.63
N GLN A 407 -14.74 -5.78 -23.32
CA GLN A 407 -15.09 -4.73 -22.38
C GLN A 407 -13.83 -4.32 -21.60
N ILE A 408 -13.59 -3.01 -21.46
CA ILE A 408 -12.42 -2.48 -20.77
C ILE A 408 -12.89 -1.44 -19.76
N LEU A 409 -12.61 -1.68 -18.49
CA LEU A 409 -12.96 -0.81 -17.39
C LEU A 409 -11.72 -0.08 -16.89
N TYR A 410 -11.76 1.24 -16.92
CA TYR A 410 -10.75 2.13 -16.37
C TYR A 410 -11.26 2.85 -15.14
N ALA A 411 -10.39 3.07 -14.16
CA ALA A 411 -10.63 3.97 -13.04
C ALA A 411 -9.32 4.52 -12.50
N GLY A 412 -9.36 5.69 -11.89
CA GLY A 412 -8.19 6.28 -11.25
C GLY A 412 -8.34 7.77 -11.00
N LYS A 413 -7.44 8.30 -10.17
CA LYS A 413 -7.36 9.73 -9.86
C LYS A 413 -5.95 10.22 -10.14
N ALA A 414 -5.82 11.43 -10.68
CA ALA A 414 -4.55 12.17 -10.73
C ALA A 414 -4.44 13.05 -9.48
N HIS A 415 -3.22 13.25 -8.98
CA HIS A 415 -3.02 14.26 -7.91
C HIS A 415 -3.47 15.64 -8.43
N PRO A 416 -4.07 16.50 -7.60
CA PRO A 416 -4.55 17.81 -8.03
C PRO A 416 -3.54 18.68 -8.76
N GLN A 417 -2.25 18.54 -8.43
CA GLN A 417 -1.13 19.25 -9.06
C GLN A 417 -0.43 18.46 -10.18
N ASP A 418 -0.89 17.22 -10.49
CA ASP A 418 -0.30 16.37 -11.54
C ASP A 418 -1.02 16.58 -12.88
N GLU A 419 -0.70 17.68 -13.56
CA GLU A 419 -1.27 17.98 -14.86
C GLU A 419 -1.02 16.88 -15.91
N PRO A 420 0.18 16.26 -15.98
CA PRO A 420 0.38 15.09 -16.84
C PRO A 420 -0.54 13.91 -16.52
N GLY A 421 -0.80 13.66 -15.24
CA GLY A 421 -1.75 12.63 -14.79
C GLY A 421 -3.19 12.96 -15.19
N LYS A 422 -3.62 14.21 -15.08
CA LYS A 422 -4.93 14.69 -15.56
C LYS A 422 -5.07 14.54 -17.08
N ALA A 423 -4.05 14.95 -17.82
CA ALA A 423 -4.02 14.77 -19.28
C ALA A 423 -4.11 13.29 -19.70
N LEU A 424 -3.53 12.37 -18.90
CA LEU A 424 -3.64 10.94 -19.14
C LEU A 424 -5.09 10.45 -18.98
N ILE A 425 -5.81 10.92 -17.97
CA ILE A 425 -7.24 10.61 -17.75
C ILE A 425 -8.07 11.10 -18.95
N HIS A 426 -7.87 12.37 -19.34
CA HIS A 426 -8.52 12.98 -20.51
C HIS A 426 -8.29 12.12 -21.76
N SER A 427 -7.05 11.73 -22.04
CA SER A 427 -6.72 10.90 -23.21
C SER A 427 -7.41 9.52 -23.18
N VAL A 428 -7.49 8.85 -22.02
CA VAL A 428 -8.21 7.58 -21.90
C VAL A 428 -9.71 7.76 -22.19
N ILE A 429 -10.32 8.83 -21.69
CA ILE A 429 -11.75 9.12 -21.91
C ILE A 429 -12.01 9.47 -23.39
N GLU A 430 -11.15 10.27 -24.02
CA GLU A 430 -11.21 10.54 -25.45
C GLU A 430 -11.15 9.25 -26.28
N LYS A 431 -10.22 8.33 -25.96
CA LYS A 431 -10.14 7.02 -26.62
C LYS A 431 -11.38 6.17 -26.36
N ALA A 432 -11.94 6.21 -25.14
CA ALA A 432 -13.18 5.53 -24.82
C ALA A 432 -14.35 6.02 -25.67
N GLN A 433 -14.42 7.31 -25.98
CA GLN A 433 -15.46 7.90 -26.82
C GLN A 433 -15.28 7.58 -28.30
N THR A 434 -14.04 7.59 -28.80
CA THR A 434 -13.74 7.44 -30.22
C THR A 434 -13.68 5.99 -30.67
N LEU A 435 -13.24 5.06 -29.81
CA LEU A 435 -13.05 3.65 -30.17
C LEU A 435 -14.20 2.73 -29.75
N SER A 436 -15.09 3.16 -28.84
CA SER A 436 -16.21 2.32 -28.42
C SER A 436 -17.16 2.01 -29.58
N SER A 437 -17.52 0.74 -29.70
CA SER A 437 -18.42 0.20 -30.72
C SER A 437 -19.34 -0.86 -30.09
N GLU A 438 -20.11 -1.59 -30.89
CA GLU A 438 -20.89 -2.72 -30.38
C GLU A 438 -19.99 -3.83 -29.82
N LEU A 439 -18.83 -4.05 -30.44
CA LEU A 439 -17.89 -5.11 -30.07
C LEU A 439 -16.78 -4.66 -29.09
N LEU A 440 -16.50 -3.36 -29.01
CA LEU A 440 -15.51 -2.82 -28.07
C LEU A 440 -16.16 -1.78 -27.16
N ARG A 441 -16.31 -2.10 -25.89
CA ARG A 441 -16.87 -1.20 -24.88
C ARG A 441 -15.78 -0.73 -23.94
N ILE A 442 -15.53 0.57 -23.87
CA ILE A 442 -14.54 1.17 -22.97
C ILE A 442 -15.28 2.12 -22.04
N VAL A 443 -15.11 1.92 -20.73
CA VAL A 443 -15.79 2.71 -19.68
C VAL A 443 -14.77 3.21 -18.68
N TYR A 444 -14.77 4.52 -18.42
CA TYR A 444 -14.03 5.14 -17.34
C TYR A 444 -14.96 5.35 -16.14
N LEU A 445 -14.54 4.89 -14.95
CA LEU A 445 -15.30 5.01 -13.72
C LEU A 445 -14.69 6.11 -12.85
N GLU A 446 -15.49 7.11 -12.59
CA GLU A 446 -15.14 8.29 -11.79
C GLU A 446 -14.96 7.94 -10.32
N ASN A 447 -14.14 8.75 -9.64
CA ASN A 447 -13.97 8.75 -8.20
C ASN A 447 -13.52 7.40 -7.62
N TYR A 448 -12.44 6.85 -8.21
CA TYR A 448 -11.85 5.59 -7.74
C TYR A 448 -11.49 5.66 -6.26
N ALA A 449 -12.06 4.75 -5.49
CA ALA A 449 -11.86 4.59 -4.06
C ALA A 449 -11.85 3.10 -3.68
N TRP A 450 -11.83 2.79 -2.40
CA TRP A 450 -11.74 1.43 -1.87
C TRP A 450 -12.83 0.49 -2.40
N ASP A 451 -14.09 0.90 -2.29
CA ASP A 451 -15.27 0.15 -2.71
C ASP A 451 -15.22 -0.24 -4.18
N LEU A 452 -15.00 0.75 -5.05
CA LEU A 452 -14.84 0.50 -6.48
C LEU A 452 -13.60 -0.36 -6.79
N GLY A 453 -12.52 -0.17 -6.04
CA GLY A 453 -11.32 -0.99 -6.15
C GLY A 453 -11.57 -2.46 -5.82
N ALA A 454 -12.39 -2.75 -4.80
CA ALA A 454 -12.77 -4.11 -4.43
C ALA A 454 -13.64 -4.77 -5.51
N LEU A 455 -14.64 -4.05 -6.04
CA LEU A 455 -15.50 -4.55 -7.12
C LEU A 455 -14.70 -4.83 -8.40
N LEU A 456 -13.85 -3.90 -8.83
CA LEU A 456 -13.04 -4.06 -10.04
C LEU A 456 -12.09 -5.25 -9.95
N THR A 457 -11.34 -5.37 -8.85
CA THR A 457 -10.37 -6.47 -8.69
C THR A 457 -11.02 -7.84 -8.54
N ALA A 458 -12.30 -7.91 -8.19
CA ALA A 458 -13.04 -9.15 -8.05
C ALA A 458 -13.84 -9.53 -9.32
N GLY A 459 -14.37 -8.54 -10.04
CA GLY A 459 -15.37 -8.78 -11.08
C GLY A 459 -14.87 -8.71 -12.51
N VAL A 460 -13.64 -8.23 -12.79
CA VAL A 460 -13.07 -8.33 -14.13
C VAL A 460 -12.51 -9.72 -14.40
N ASP A 461 -12.41 -10.12 -15.67
CA ASP A 461 -11.85 -11.42 -16.04
C ASP A 461 -10.33 -11.41 -16.07
N VAL A 462 -9.72 -10.26 -16.41
CA VAL A 462 -8.26 -10.08 -16.45
C VAL A 462 -7.89 -8.72 -15.87
N TRP A 463 -6.90 -8.72 -14.99
CA TRP A 463 -6.33 -7.50 -14.42
C TRP A 463 -5.11 -7.04 -15.23
N VAL A 464 -5.16 -5.84 -15.79
CA VAL A 464 -4.11 -5.31 -16.66
C VAL A 464 -3.22 -4.31 -15.92
N ASN A 465 -1.90 -4.46 -16.04
CA ASN A 465 -0.91 -3.53 -15.53
C ASN A 465 0.21 -3.30 -16.54
N THR A 466 0.48 -2.05 -16.85
CA THR A 466 1.45 -1.66 -17.88
C THR A 466 2.49 -0.65 -17.37
N PRO A 467 3.09 -0.83 -16.16
CA PRO A 467 4.06 0.13 -15.66
C PRO A 467 5.32 0.14 -16.53
N ARG A 468 6.01 1.27 -16.56
CA ARG A 468 7.37 1.35 -17.10
C ARG A 468 8.35 0.79 -16.07
N ARG A 469 9.16 -0.17 -16.45
CA ARG A 469 10.20 -0.72 -15.58
C ARG A 469 11.34 0.29 -15.36
N PRO A 470 11.93 0.31 -14.15
CA PRO A 470 11.63 -0.43 -12.92
C PRO A 470 10.79 0.40 -11.92
N TYR A 471 9.81 1.17 -12.39
CA TYR A 471 9.10 2.18 -11.59
C TYR A 471 7.92 1.63 -10.77
N GLU A 472 7.59 0.34 -10.87
CA GLU A 472 6.62 -0.30 -9.99
C GLU A 472 7.34 -0.91 -8.79
N ALA A 473 7.27 -0.26 -7.62
CA ALA A 473 7.92 -0.78 -6.42
C ALA A 473 7.39 -2.15 -6.00
N SER A 474 6.07 -2.32 -6.06
CA SER A 474 5.41 -3.59 -5.75
C SER A 474 4.15 -3.77 -6.60
N GLY A 475 3.16 -2.87 -6.47
CA GLY A 475 1.85 -3.02 -7.07
C GLY A 475 0.98 -4.02 -6.27
N THR A 476 -0.08 -3.52 -5.62
CA THR A 476 -0.93 -4.39 -4.77
C THR A 476 -2.28 -4.72 -5.41
N SER A 477 -2.68 -4.02 -6.48
CA SER A 477 -3.99 -4.24 -7.13
C SER A 477 -4.11 -5.62 -7.77
N GLY A 478 -3.05 -6.11 -8.43
CA GLY A 478 -3.01 -7.47 -8.97
C GLY A 478 -3.04 -8.56 -7.89
N MET A 479 -2.51 -8.28 -6.69
CA MET A 479 -2.63 -9.19 -5.55
C MET A 479 -4.08 -9.32 -5.07
N LYS A 480 -4.85 -8.20 -5.07
CA LYS A 480 -6.28 -8.19 -4.77
C LYS A 480 -7.07 -8.99 -5.80
N ALA A 481 -6.75 -8.80 -7.08
CA ALA A 481 -7.32 -9.57 -8.17
C ALA A 481 -7.06 -11.08 -8.00
N ALA A 482 -5.82 -11.45 -7.66
CA ALA A 482 -5.44 -12.84 -7.43
C ALA A 482 -6.20 -13.50 -6.27
N LEU A 483 -6.55 -12.76 -5.22
CA LEU A 483 -7.40 -13.25 -4.12
C LEU A 483 -8.83 -13.63 -4.57
N ASN A 484 -9.26 -13.13 -5.72
CA ASN A 484 -10.55 -13.44 -6.33
C ASN A 484 -10.42 -14.41 -7.53
N GLY A 485 -9.23 -14.98 -7.73
CA GLY A 485 -8.96 -15.86 -8.85
C GLY A 485 -8.80 -15.15 -10.19
N VAL A 486 -8.71 -13.83 -10.21
CA VAL A 486 -8.56 -13.04 -11.45
C VAL A 486 -7.08 -13.03 -11.87
N PRO A 487 -6.74 -13.61 -13.05
CA PRO A 487 -5.38 -13.62 -13.58
C PRO A 487 -4.94 -12.22 -13.99
N SER A 488 -3.63 -11.97 -13.93
CA SER A 488 -3.04 -10.71 -14.38
C SER A 488 -2.40 -10.82 -15.77
N LEU A 489 -2.56 -9.76 -16.58
CA LEU A 489 -1.78 -9.50 -17.78
C LEU A 489 -0.93 -8.25 -17.51
N SER A 490 0.35 -8.42 -17.25
CA SER A 490 1.16 -7.33 -16.72
C SER A 490 2.61 -7.38 -17.21
N ILE A 491 3.22 -6.20 -17.29
CA ILE A 491 4.68 -6.05 -17.38
C ILE A 491 5.31 -6.74 -16.16
N LEU A 492 6.46 -7.42 -16.36
CA LEU A 492 7.25 -8.04 -15.30
C LEU A 492 7.99 -6.98 -14.49
N ASP A 493 7.28 -6.37 -13.54
CA ASP A 493 7.83 -5.41 -12.59
C ASP A 493 7.15 -5.57 -11.22
N GLY A 494 7.78 -5.05 -10.16
CA GLY A 494 7.30 -5.17 -8.79
C GLY A 494 7.03 -6.62 -8.38
N TRP A 495 5.85 -6.87 -7.80
CA TRP A 495 5.44 -8.19 -7.32
C TRP A 495 5.24 -9.22 -8.43
N TRP A 496 4.92 -8.76 -9.67
CA TRP A 496 4.59 -9.66 -10.76
C TRP A 496 5.80 -10.48 -11.25
N ILE A 497 7.02 -10.02 -10.99
CA ILE A 497 8.25 -10.83 -11.19
C ILE A 497 8.22 -12.10 -10.33
N GLU A 498 7.61 -12.01 -9.14
CA GLU A 498 7.52 -13.12 -8.18
C GLU A 498 6.23 -13.95 -8.38
N GLY A 499 5.14 -13.30 -8.83
CA GLY A 499 3.81 -13.91 -8.93
C GLY A 499 3.46 -14.47 -10.31
N CYS A 500 4.22 -14.15 -11.36
CA CYS A 500 3.93 -14.59 -12.72
C CYS A 500 4.42 -16.03 -12.95
N LEU A 501 3.45 -16.92 -13.11
CA LEU A 501 3.66 -18.24 -13.70
C LEU A 501 2.90 -18.24 -15.04
N GLU A 502 3.64 -18.09 -16.14
CA GLU A 502 3.09 -17.89 -17.49
C GLU A 502 2.04 -18.93 -17.85
N GLY A 503 0.85 -18.48 -18.20
CA GLY A 503 -0.29 -19.32 -18.54
C GLY A 503 -0.91 -20.08 -17.35
N VAL A 504 -0.42 -19.89 -16.12
CA VAL A 504 -0.93 -20.54 -14.89
C VAL A 504 -1.57 -19.52 -13.93
N THR A 505 -0.89 -18.40 -13.66
CA THR A 505 -1.42 -17.33 -12.80
C THR A 505 -1.77 -16.06 -13.59
N GLY A 506 -1.47 -16.05 -14.87
CA GLY A 506 -1.66 -14.94 -15.79
C GLY A 506 -0.58 -14.94 -16.87
N TRP A 507 -0.27 -13.76 -17.40
CA TRP A 507 0.67 -13.62 -18.51
C TRP A 507 1.60 -12.42 -18.32
N ALA A 508 2.84 -12.62 -18.72
CA ALA A 508 3.83 -11.55 -18.79
C ALA A 508 3.73 -10.80 -20.12
N ILE A 509 3.64 -9.47 -20.06
CA ILE A 509 3.96 -8.61 -21.20
C ILE A 509 5.49 -8.53 -21.25
N GLU A 510 6.05 -8.93 -22.37
CA GLU A 510 7.50 -9.01 -22.56
C GLU A 510 8.11 -7.61 -22.61
N ASP A 511 9.32 -7.49 -22.09
CA ASP A 511 10.12 -6.26 -22.10
C ASP A 511 10.51 -5.94 -23.55
N GLY A 512 10.21 -4.74 -23.99
CA GLY A 512 10.45 -4.28 -25.36
C GLY A 512 11.45 -3.12 -25.42
N ALA A 513 11.94 -2.82 -26.60
CA ALA A 513 12.82 -1.68 -26.83
C ALA A 513 12.10 -0.32 -26.58
N ASP A 514 10.79 -0.30 -26.77
CA ASP A 514 9.93 0.87 -26.64
C ASP A 514 8.48 0.49 -26.33
N ASP A 515 7.63 1.49 -26.15
CA ASP A 515 6.21 1.31 -25.85
C ASP A 515 5.46 0.57 -26.97
N ALA A 516 5.88 0.68 -28.23
CA ALA A 516 5.24 -0.02 -29.35
C ALA A 516 5.53 -1.52 -29.30
N ALA A 517 6.77 -1.91 -28.99
CA ALA A 517 7.16 -3.32 -28.84
C ALA A 517 6.42 -3.98 -27.65
N GLU A 518 6.32 -3.29 -26.52
CA GLU A 518 5.60 -3.80 -25.34
C GLU A 518 4.08 -3.86 -25.60
N ALA A 519 3.49 -2.89 -26.31
CA ALA A 519 2.11 -2.95 -26.76
C ALA A 519 1.89 -4.13 -27.72
N GLY A 520 2.85 -4.38 -28.63
CA GLY A 520 2.83 -5.55 -29.51
C GLY A 520 2.77 -6.87 -28.72
N SER A 521 3.59 -7.01 -27.66
CA SER A 521 3.57 -8.17 -26.77
C SER A 521 2.24 -8.29 -26.02
N LEU A 522 1.68 -7.17 -25.52
CA LEU A 522 0.36 -7.14 -24.89
C LEU A 522 -0.74 -7.68 -25.83
N TYR A 523 -0.78 -7.18 -27.06
CA TYR A 523 -1.76 -7.65 -28.05
C TYR A 523 -1.53 -9.12 -28.43
N ASP A 524 -0.29 -9.55 -28.59
CA ASP A 524 0.03 -10.97 -28.83
C ASP A 524 -0.51 -11.88 -27.73
N LYS A 525 -0.38 -11.48 -26.45
CA LYS A 525 -0.95 -12.24 -25.33
C LYS A 525 -2.48 -12.25 -25.38
N LEU A 526 -3.12 -11.13 -25.70
CA LEU A 526 -4.58 -11.08 -25.86
C LEU A 526 -5.06 -12.00 -26.98
N GLU A 527 -4.48 -11.89 -28.18
CA GLU A 527 -4.87 -12.64 -29.38
C GLU A 527 -4.60 -14.14 -29.27
N LYS A 528 -3.41 -14.52 -28.77
CA LYS A 528 -2.90 -15.88 -28.87
C LYS A 528 -3.13 -16.72 -27.61
N ALA A 529 -3.37 -16.07 -26.45
CA ALA A 529 -3.48 -16.76 -25.19
C ALA A 529 -4.77 -16.45 -24.42
N VAL A 530 -5.09 -15.17 -24.20
CA VAL A 530 -6.24 -14.76 -23.35
C VAL A 530 -7.55 -15.10 -24.03
N VAL A 531 -7.80 -14.52 -25.21
CA VAL A 531 -9.06 -14.67 -25.95
C VAL A 531 -9.37 -16.13 -26.30
N PRO A 532 -8.43 -16.92 -26.87
CA PRO A 532 -8.70 -18.34 -27.14
C PRO A 532 -9.04 -19.15 -25.89
N ARG A 533 -8.35 -18.91 -24.79
CA ARG A 533 -8.60 -19.64 -23.54
C ARG A 533 -9.95 -19.26 -22.91
N TYR A 534 -10.28 -17.98 -22.86
CA TYR A 534 -11.56 -17.50 -22.34
C TYR A 534 -12.75 -18.04 -23.14
N LYS A 535 -12.66 -17.98 -24.48
CA LYS A 535 -13.76 -18.31 -25.38
C LYS A 535 -13.97 -19.80 -25.58
N SER A 536 -12.88 -20.57 -25.67
CA SER A 536 -12.94 -21.96 -26.18
C SER A 536 -12.48 -23.02 -25.18
N ALA A 537 -12.01 -22.63 -23.99
CA ALA A 537 -11.46 -23.57 -23.00
C ALA A 537 -11.87 -23.21 -21.55
N PRO A 538 -13.18 -23.24 -21.22
CA PRO A 538 -13.68 -22.81 -19.91
C PRO A 538 -13.09 -23.59 -18.73
N GLU A 539 -12.81 -24.88 -18.91
CA GLU A 539 -12.13 -25.69 -17.88
C GLU A 539 -10.69 -25.23 -17.63
N GLN A 540 -9.95 -24.83 -18.69
CA GLN A 540 -8.61 -24.30 -18.55
C GLN A 540 -8.63 -22.91 -17.91
N TRP A 541 -9.69 -22.12 -18.18
CA TRP A 541 -9.91 -20.83 -17.55
C TRP A 541 -10.16 -21.00 -16.05
N ALA A 542 -11.08 -21.86 -15.66
CA ALA A 542 -11.37 -22.18 -14.26
C ALA A 542 -10.13 -22.72 -13.52
N ARG A 543 -9.32 -23.56 -14.18
CA ARG A 543 -8.06 -24.05 -13.62
C ARG A 543 -7.07 -22.91 -13.38
N MET A 544 -6.95 -21.95 -14.31
CA MET A 544 -6.12 -20.74 -14.13
C MET A 544 -6.60 -19.92 -12.94
N MET A 545 -7.90 -19.69 -12.81
CA MET A 545 -8.48 -18.93 -11.68
C MET A 545 -8.14 -19.60 -10.34
N ARG A 546 -8.30 -20.91 -10.23
CA ARG A 546 -7.92 -21.68 -9.03
C ARG A 546 -6.43 -21.60 -8.75
N SER A 547 -5.59 -21.70 -9.79
CA SER A 547 -4.15 -21.61 -9.66
C SER A 547 -3.72 -20.19 -9.22
N THR A 548 -4.36 -19.16 -9.75
CA THR A 548 -4.12 -17.76 -9.35
C THR A 548 -4.42 -17.55 -7.87
N LEU A 549 -5.56 -18.02 -7.41
CA LEU A 549 -5.93 -17.98 -5.99
C LEU A 549 -4.99 -18.83 -5.13
N ALA A 550 -4.68 -20.06 -5.57
CA ALA A 550 -3.84 -20.99 -4.83
C ALA A 550 -2.40 -20.52 -4.66
N PHE A 551 -1.76 -20.06 -5.73
CA PHE A 551 -0.34 -19.67 -5.69
C PHE A 551 -0.17 -18.23 -5.22
N ASN A 552 -0.89 -17.29 -5.83
CA ASN A 552 -0.72 -15.87 -5.53
C ASN A 552 -1.51 -15.45 -4.29
N GLY A 553 -2.78 -15.85 -4.16
CA GLY A 553 -3.62 -15.49 -3.01
C GLY A 553 -3.06 -16.02 -1.68
N SER A 554 -2.52 -17.24 -1.66
CA SER A 554 -1.94 -17.82 -0.45
C SER A 554 -0.62 -17.17 -0.03
N TYR A 555 0.12 -16.54 -0.95
CA TYR A 555 1.43 -15.97 -0.68
C TYR A 555 1.40 -14.43 -0.56
N PHE A 556 0.74 -13.72 -1.49
CA PHE A 556 0.75 -12.25 -1.54
C PHE A 556 -0.34 -11.63 -0.65
N ASN A 557 -0.38 -12.06 0.61
CA ASN A 557 -1.29 -11.54 1.63
C ASN A 557 -0.53 -10.94 2.82
N THR A 558 -1.19 -10.04 3.55
CA THR A 558 -0.58 -9.34 4.69
C THR A 558 -0.41 -10.23 5.92
N ASN A 559 -1.13 -11.35 6.05
CA ASN A 559 -0.89 -12.32 7.11
C ASN A 559 0.56 -12.86 7.02
N ARG A 560 1.01 -13.31 5.85
CA ARG A 560 2.40 -13.72 5.60
C ARG A 560 3.37 -12.53 5.79
N MET A 561 3.03 -11.36 5.22
CA MET A 561 3.89 -10.18 5.26
C MET A 561 4.15 -9.72 6.71
N VAL A 562 3.13 -9.61 7.54
CA VAL A 562 3.25 -9.20 8.96
C VAL A 562 4.06 -10.22 9.76
N LYS A 563 3.87 -11.53 9.51
CA LYS A 563 4.71 -12.58 10.11
C LYS A 563 6.19 -12.38 9.74
N GLN A 564 6.51 -12.02 8.50
CA GLN A 564 7.88 -11.72 8.08
C GLN A 564 8.45 -10.47 8.76
N TYR A 565 7.66 -9.36 8.86
CA TYR A 565 8.07 -8.19 9.62
C TYR A 565 8.34 -8.53 11.09
N THR A 566 7.47 -9.31 11.70
CA THR A 566 7.63 -9.73 13.09
C THR A 566 8.94 -10.48 13.32
N ARG A 567 9.28 -11.42 12.43
CA ARG A 567 10.51 -12.23 12.55
C ARG A 567 11.78 -11.49 12.16
N ASN A 568 11.75 -10.74 11.07
CA ASN A 568 12.97 -10.16 10.48
C ASN A 568 13.26 -8.77 11.05
N ALA A 569 12.21 -7.99 11.32
CA ALA A 569 12.33 -6.58 11.63
C ALA A 569 12.00 -6.26 13.11
N TYR A 570 10.90 -6.79 13.66
CA TYR A 570 10.47 -6.40 15.00
C TYR A 570 11.18 -7.18 16.09
N TYR A 571 11.21 -8.51 16.00
CA TYR A 571 11.78 -9.41 16.98
C TYR A 571 12.72 -10.43 16.31
N PRO A 572 13.84 -9.97 15.71
CA PRO A 572 14.76 -10.89 15.08
C PRO A 572 15.24 -11.90 16.13
N VAL A 573 15.05 -13.19 15.81
CA VAL A 573 15.61 -14.26 16.62
C VAL A 573 17.13 -14.07 16.57
N GLN A 574 17.75 -13.71 17.69
CA GLN A 574 19.20 -13.84 17.80
C GLN A 574 19.50 -15.32 17.58
N LEU A 575 20.22 -15.64 16.53
CA LEU A 575 20.85 -16.95 16.41
C LEU A 575 21.63 -17.11 17.71
N LEU A 576 21.15 -17.97 18.61
CA LEU A 576 21.94 -18.39 19.77
C LEU A 576 23.27 -18.84 19.17
N GLU A 577 24.36 -18.17 19.54
CA GLU A 577 25.68 -18.74 19.26
C GLU A 577 25.61 -20.20 19.74
N PRO A 578 26.04 -21.17 18.92
CA PRO A 578 26.01 -22.55 19.37
C PRO A 578 26.72 -22.58 20.72
N ALA A 579 25.99 -22.98 21.76
CA ALA A 579 26.60 -23.18 23.07
C ALA A 579 27.86 -24.03 22.81
N HIS A 580 29.01 -23.56 23.26
CA HIS A 580 30.22 -24.38 23.22
C HIS A 580 29.86 -25.73 23.84
N VAL A 581 29.62 -26.71 23.00
CA VAL A 581 29.54 -28.10 23.42
C VAL A 581 30.98 -28.44 23.81
N GLU A 582 31.25 -28.39 25.11
CA GLU A 582 32.49 -29.01 25.61
C GLU A 582 32.46 -30.47 25.17
N GLU A 583 33.37 -30.82 24.28
CA GLU A 583 33.55 -32.22 23.90
C GLU A 583 33.81 -33.02 25.18
N PRO A 584 33.05 -34.09 25.45
CA PRO A 584 33.31 -34.94 26.59
C PRO A 584 34.71 -35.53 26.40
N SER A 585 35.65 -35.20 27.30
CA SER A 585 36.95 -35.83 27.35
C SER A 585 36.74 -37.30 27.66
N PHE A 586 36.84 -38.15 26.67
CA PHE A 586 37.06 -39.60 26.92
C PHE A 586 38.49 -39.78 27.43
N ALA A 587 38.63 -39.81 28.76
CA ALA A 587 39.81 -40.35 29.41
C ALA A 587 39.79 -41.87 29.18
N GLY A 588 40.90 -42.41 28.61
CA GLY A 588 41.14 -43.79 28.24
C GLY A 588 41.19 -44.76 29.42
#